data_92f7531ddbe2fce5bd8f71c8236bca52
#
_entry.id   92f7531ddbe2fce5bd8f71c8236bca52
#
_cell.length_a   1.000
_cell.length_b   1.000
_cell.length_c   1.000
_cell.angle_alpha   90.00
_cell.angle_beta   90.00
_cell.angle_gamma   90.00
#
_symmetry.space_group_name_H-M   'P 1'
#
loop_
_entity.id
_entity.type
_entity.pdbx_description
1 polymer ?
#
loop_
_entity_poly.entity_id
_entity_poly.type
_entity_poly.pdbx_seq_one_letter_code
_entity_poly.pdbx_strand_id
1 'polypeptide(L)'
;TNSGDEGDNDLNQNMYTVMSYVDITSGQNPMLPQSYGFCKGPMAFDIATMQYLYGLNPSFNNGNNTYTITDVNQTGTGFSCIYDTNGEDLIIYNGSKKVNIDLRPANIQNNTGGGGYVSKVDDQTVYIGYTISNGTIIENATGGTNDDTFHQIESVENILDGNNGIDNVIYSDDFSN
;
A
#
# COMPACT_ATOMS: atom_id res chain seq x y z
N THR A 1 -20.18 -15.77 -3.87
CA THR A 1 -19.03 -15.74 -2.96
C THR A 1 -19.53 -15.68 -1.54
N ASN A 2 -19.07 -16.59 -0.68
CA ASN A 2 -19.36 -16.55 0.74
C ASN A 2 -18.66 -15.33 1.34
N SER A 3 -19.28 -14.66 2.32
CA SER A 3 -18.59 -13.63 3.09
C SER A 3 -17.39 -14.28 3.78
N GLY A 4 -16.19 -13.80 3.52
CA GLY A 4 -14.94 -14.37 4.02
C GLY A 4 -14.18 -15.23 3.01
N ASP A 5 -14.63 -15.32 1.76
CA ASP A 5 -13.84 -15.91 0.68
C ASP A 5 -12.85 -14.88 0.13
N GLU A 6 -11.60 -14.98 0.56
CA GLU A 6 -10.51 -14.07 0.18
C GLU A 6 -10.05 -14.26 -1.28
N GLY A 7 -10.60 -15.27 -1.97
CA GLY A 7 -10.24 -15.60 -3.35
C GLY A 7 -8.86 -16.24 -3.48
N ASP A 8 -8.45 -16.47 -4.72
CA ASP A 8 -7.12 -16.97 -5.01
C ASP A 8 -6.07 -15.90 -4.64
N ASN A 9 -4.99 -16.32 -3.97
CA ASN A 9 -3.90 -15.44 -3.53
C ASN A 9 -4.36 -14.26 -2.64
N ASP A 10 -5.46 -14.43 -1.91
CA ASP A 10 -6.04 -13.45 -0.98
C ASP A 10 -6.42 -12.11 -1.64
N LEU A 11 -6.66 -12.10 -2.95
CA LEU A 11 -6.89 -10.89 -3.73
C LEU A 11 -8.33 -10.35 -3.65
N ASN A 12 -9.29 -11.12 -3.13
CA ASN A 12 -10.67 -10.67 -2.93
C ASN A 12 -10.83 -9.96 -1.59
N GLN A 13 -10.11 -8.86 -1.39
CA GLN A 13 -10.16 -8.07 -0.18
C GLN A 13 -10.41 -6.59 -0.50
N ASN A 14 -11.03 -5.86 0.44
CA ASN A 14 -11.33 -4.44 0.25
C ASN A 14 -10.08 -3.55 0.17
N MET A 15 -8.91 -4.04 0.58
CA MET A 15 -7.64 -3.33 0.38
C MET A 15 -7.15 -3.35 -1.09
N TYR A 16 -7.76 -4.15 -1.96
CA TYR A 16 -7.37 -4.28 -3.37
C TYR A 16 -8.45 -3.83 -4.35
N THR A 17 -9.71 -3.80 -3.91
CA THR A 17 -10.85 -3.34 -4.71
C THR A 17 -12.03 -2.93 -3.84
N VAL A 18 -12.71 -1.84 -4.20
CA VAL A 18 -13.96 -1.40 -3.54
C VAL A 18 -15.12 -2.37 -3.79
N MET A 19 -14.97 -3.29 -4.73
CA MET A 19 -16.00 -4.29 -5.08
C MET A 19 -16.00 -5.50 -4.13
N SER A 20 -14.96 -5.66 -3.32
CA SER A 20 -14.92 -6.75 -2.33
C SER A 20 -15.73 -6.41 -1.08
N TYR A 21 -16.45 -7.42 -0.58
CA TYR A 21 -17.12 -7.40 0.72
C TYR A 21 -16.29 -8.10 1.82
N VAL A 22 -15.06 -8.47 1.52
CA VAL A 22 -14.16 -9.13 2.45
C VAL A 22 -13.27 -8.07 3.09
N ASP A 23 -13.44 -7.87 4.39
CA ASP A 23 -12.62 -6.95 5.17
C ASP A 23 -11.23 -7.56 5.42
N ILE A 24 -10.24 -6.68 5.59
CA ILE A 24 -8.84 -7.02 5.91
C ILE A 24 -8.72 -7.89 7.19
N THR A 25 -9.76 -7.93 7.99
CA THR A 25 -9.85 -8.70 9.23
C THR A 25 -10.51 -10.05 9.05
N SER A 26 -10.70 -10.52 7.82
CA SER A 26 -11.35 -11.80 7.55
C SER A 26 -10.58 -12.96 8.19
N GLY A 27 -11.13 -13.46 9.25
CA GLY A 27 -10.59 -14.54 10.09
C GLY A 27 -10.71 -14.26 11.59
N GLN A 28 -10.83 -13.02 11.99
CA GLN A 28 -11.03 -12.61 13.38
C GLN A 28 -12.03 -11.44 13.40
N ASN A 29 -13.30 -11.74 13.30
CA ASN A 29 -14.32 -10.69 13.39
C ASN A 29 -14.31 -10.03 14.78
N PRO A 30 -13.74 -8.87 14.94
CA PRO A 30 -14.47 -7.79 15.55
C PRO A 30 -15.01 -6.94 14.41
N MET A 31 -16.32 -6.72 14.36
CA MET A 31 -16.90 -5.66 13.51
C MET A 31 -16.08 -4.40 13.78
N LEU A 32 -15.24 -4.01 12.80
CA LEU A 32 -14.57 -2.73 12.89
C LEU A 32 -15.63 -1.67 13.16
N PRO A 33 -15.39 -0.74 14.08
CA PRO A 33 -16.27 0.41 14.22
C PRO A 33 -16.42 1.00 12.82
N GLN A 34 -17.64 1.23 12.36
CA GLN A 34 -17.97 1.64 10.98
C GLN A 34 -17.33 2.97 10.52
N SER A 35 -16.30 3.45 11.20
CA SER A 35 -15.71 4.76 11.01
C SER A 35 -14.28 4.77 10.48
N TYR A 36 -13.56 3.63 10.50
CA TYR A 36 -12.18 3.53 10.01
C TYR A 36 -11.82 2.12 9.52
N GLY A 37 -10.68 1.96 8.86
CA GLY A 37 -10.13 0.66 8.44
C GLY A 37 -10.63 0.17 7.07
N PHE A 38 -11.51 0.92 6.40
CA PHE A 38 -12.00 0.60 5.07
C PHE A 38 -11.12 1.21 3.97
N CYS A 39 -11.32 0.78 2.74
CA CYS A 39 -10.76 1.48 1.59
C CYS A 39 -11.33 2.90 1.49
N LYS A 40 -10.47 3.88 1.24
CA LYS A 40 -10.82 5.32 1.19
C LYS A 40 -11.20 5.80 -0.22
N GLY A 41 -11.11 4.92 -1.20
CA GLY A 41 -11.38 5.23 -2.60
C GLY A 41 -11.04 4.04 -3.49
N PRO A 42 -10.96 4.25 -4.80
CA PRO A 42 -10.53 3.21 -5.73
C PRO A 42 -9.19 2.61 -5.33
N MET A 43 -9.12 1.28 -5.33
CA MET A 43 -7.92 0.52 -5.00
C MET A 43 -7.25 0.00 -6.29
N ALA A 44 -6.20 -0.77 -6.18
CA ALA A 44 -5.34 -1.12 -7.32
C ALA A 44 -6.09 -1.74 -8.51
N PHE A 45 -7.00 -2.69 -8.26
CA PHE A 45 -7.78 -3.30 -9.34
C PHE A 45 -8.83 -2.36 -9.93
N ASP A 46 -9.40 -1.47 -9.12
CA ASP A 46 -10.36 -0.47 -9.61
C ASP A 46 -9.65 0.53 -10.52
N ILE A 47 -8.47 1.04 -10.08
CA ILE A 47 -7.65 1.97 -10.86
C ILE A 47 -7.21 1.33 -12.18
N ALA A 48 -6.70 0.09 -12.15
CA ALA A 48 -6.29 -0.64 -13.34
C ALA A 48 -7.46 -0.83 -14.32
N THR A 49 -8.66 -1.14 -13.80
CA THR A 49 -9.88 -1.25 -14.62
C THR A 49 -10.25 0.07 -15.27
N MET A 50 -10.19 1.17 -14.54
CA MET A 50 -10.46 2.50 -15.08
C MET A 50 -9.44 2.90 -16.13
N GLN A 51 -8.16 2.63 -15.91
CA GLN A 51 -7.09 2.86 -16.88
C GLN A 51 -7.29 2.05 -18.17
N TYR A 52 -7.71 0.79 -18.05
CA TYR A 52 -8.01 -0.07 -19.19
C TYR A 52 -9.19 0.46 -20.03
N LEU A 53 -10.24 0.93 -19.38
CA LEU A 53 -11.47 1.38 -20.05
C LEU A 53 -11.35 2.79 -20.64
N TYR A 54 -10.66 3.68 -19.97
CA TYR A 54 -10.67 5.13 -20.28
C TYR A 54 -9.28 5.69 -20.60
N GLY A 55 -8.23 4.88 -20.49
CA GLY A 55 -6.84 5.32 -20.66
C GLY A 55 -6.25 5.90 -19.37
N LEU A 56 -4.94 6.11 -19.41
CA LEU A 56 -4.20 6.73 -18.31
C LEU A 56 -4.53 8.23 -18.20
N ASN A 57 -4.64 8.74 -16.98
CA ASN A 57 -4.63 10.18 -16.75
C ASN A 57 -3.19 10.63 -16.40
N PRO A 58 -2.41 11.15 -17.34
CA PRO A 58 -1.00 11.47 -17.11
C PRO A 58 -0.78 12.75 -16.29
N SER A 59 -1.83 13.39 -15.84
CA SER A 59 -1.77 14.65 -15.09
C SER A 59 -2.26 14.51 -13.64
N PHE A 60 -2.52 13.29 -13.20
CA PHE A 60 -2.97 13.06 -11.84
C PHE A 60 -1.76 12.92 -10.90
N ASN A 61 -1.68 13.77 -9.87
CA ASN A 61 -0.56 13.81 -8.93
C ASN A 61 0.80 13.81 -9.66
N ASN A 62 1.01 14.75 -10.59
CA ASN A 62 2.18 14.78 -11.46
C ASN A 62 3.35 15.63 -10.95
N GLY A 63 3.36 15.96 -9.67
CA GLY A 63 4.43 16.72 -9.01
C GLY A 63 4.93 15.95 -7.80
N ASN A 64 5.97 16.44 -7.15
CA ASN A 64 6.53 15.82 -5.96
C ASN A 64 5.50 15.76 -4.83
N ASN A 65 5.07 14.55 -4.48
CA ASN A 65 4.03 14.29 -3.50
C ASN A 65 4.58 13.58 -2.25
N THR A 66 3.93 13.81 -1.11
CA THR A 66 4.27 13.12 0.14
C THR A 66 3.06 12.37 0.68
N TYR A 67 3.20 11.08 0.90
CA TYR A 67 2.19 10.16 1.41
C TYR A 67 2.55 9.77 2.84
N THR A 68 1.81 10.29 3.82
CA THR A 68 2.11 10.08 5.24
C THR A 68 1.35 8.89 5.79
N ILE A 69 2.06 7.88 6.31
CA ILE A 69 1.49 6.79 7.10
C ILE A 69 1.19 7.32 8.50
N THR A 70 -0.01 7.04 9.00
CA THR A 70 -0.42 7.35 10.38
C THR A 70 -0.70 6.06 11.15
N ASP A 71 -0.55 6.08 12.46
CA ASP A 71 -0.71 4.90 13.33
C ASP A 71 -1.86 5.02 14.33
N VAL A 72 -2.73 6.00 14.12
CA VAL A 72 -3.90 6.24 14.97
C VAL A 72 -5.18 6.06 14.17
N ASN A 73 -5.96 5.02 14.51
CA ASN A 73 -7.28 4.83 13.95
C ASN A 73 -8.22 5.96 14.41
N GLN A 74 -8.82 6.62 13.46
CA GLN A 74 -9.84 7.65 13.69
C GLN A 74 -10.83 7.66 12.55
N THR A 75 -11.96 8.31 12.75
CA THR A 75 -12.98 8.42 11.71
C THR A 75 -12.40 8.90 10.38
N GLY A 76 -12.61 8.10 9.33
CA GLY A 76 -12.14 8.40 7.97
C GLY A 76 -10.70 7.93 7.66
N THR A 77 -9.98 7.32 8.62
CA THR A 77 -8.71 6.65 8.30
C THR A 77 -8.95 5.24 7.76
N GLY A 78 -8.03 4.74 6.94
CA GLY A 78 -8.13 3.41 6.35
C GLY A 78 -7.06 3.18 5.28
N PHE A 79 -7.35 2.29 4.36
CA PHE A 79 -6.42 1.93 3.29
C PHE A 79 -6.66 2.77 2.03
N SER A 80 -5.59 3.15 1.37
CA SER A 80 -5.64 3.90 0.11
C SER A 80 -4.67 3.29 -0.89
N CYS A 81 -5.00 3.39 -2.16
CA CYS A 81 -4.06 3.06 -3.23
C CYS A 81 -3.48 4.36 -3.78
N ILE A 82 -2.16 4.47 -3.78
CA ILE A 82 -1.46 5.60 -4.38
C ILE A 82 -1.52 5.43 -5.90
N TYR A 83 -2.11 6.41 -6.58
CA TYR A 83 -2.00 6.61 -8.00
C TYR A 83 -1.30 7.94 -8.24
N ASP A 84 -0.11 7.86 -8.79
CA ASP A 84 0.75 8.98 -9.10
C ASP A 84 1.34 8.79 -10.49
N THR A 85 1.56 9.86 -11.22
CA THR A 85 1.93 9.75 -12.64
C THR A 85 3.29 10.32 -12.96
N ASN A 86 3.84 11.12 -12.09
CA ASN A 86 5.17 11.71 -12.28
C ASN A 86 5.54 12.56 -11.05
N GLY A 87 6.81 12.63 -10.76
CA GLY A 87 7.35 13.43 -9.66
C GLY A 87 8.58 12.76 -9.08
N GLU A 88 8.99 13.25 -7.95
CA GLU A 88 9.89 12.60 -7.02
C GLU A 88 9.14 12.50 -5.69
N ASP A 89 8.64 11.30 -5.41
CA ASP A 89 7.60 11.08 -4.42
C ASP A 89 8.14 10.38 -3.17
N LEU A 90 7.45 10.58 -2.07
CA LEU A 90 7.88 10.10 -0.76
C LEU A 90 6.74 9.44 0.00
N ILE A 91 6.97 8.23 0.51
CA ILE A 91 6.17 7.66 1.59
C ILE A 91 6.91 7.89 2.91
N ILE A 92 6.24 8.50 3.89
CA ILE A 92 6.85 8.84 5.18
C ILE A 92 6.01 8.36 6.37
N TYR A 93 6.71 7.87 7.39
CA TYR A 93 6.16 7.61 8.71
C TYR A 93 6.99 8.34 9.77
N ASN A 94 6.35 9.15 10.61
CA ASN A 94 7.02 9.97 11.63
C ASN A 94 6.75 9.49 13.06
N GLY A 95 6.29 8.25 13.22
CA GLY A 95 5.93 7.71 14.52
C GLY A 95 7.04 6.92 15.20
N SER A 96 6.68 6.24 16.29
CA SER A 96 7.60 5.43 17.10
C SER A 96 7.35 3.93 17.04
N LYS A 97 6.41 3.48 16.21
CA LYS A 97 6.20 2.07 15.98
C LYS A 97 7.08 1.60 14.81
N LYS A 98 7.31 0.30 14.73
CA LYS A 98 7.93 -0.30 13.56
C LYS A 98 7.01 -0.11 12.35
N VAL A 99 7.55 0.30 11.22
CA VAL A 99 6.83 0.41 9.95
C VAL A 99 7.42 -0.51 8.89
N ASN A 100 6.56 -1.05 8.05
CA ASN A 100 6.94 -1.70 6.79
C ASN A 100 6.50 -0.80 5.65
N ILE A 101 7.44 -0.30 4.85
CA ILE A 101 7.18 0.50 3.66
C ILE A 101 7.60 -0.31 2.43
N ASP A 102 6.63 -0.59 1.59
CA ASP A 102 6.83 -1.37 0.37
C ASP A 102 6.57 -0.49 -0.85
N LEU A 103 7.64 -0.20 -1.60
CA LEU A 103 7.58 0.67 -2.78
C LEU A 103 7.17 -0.07 -4.05
N ARG A 104 6.98 -1.40 -3.99
CA ARG A 104 6.61 -2.20 -5.15
C ARG A 104 5.14 -1.96 -5.56
N PRO A 105 4.88 -1.57 -6.81
CA PRO A 105 3.52 -1.35 -7.29
C PRO A 105 2.77 -2.68 -7.49
N ALA A 106 1.46 -2.61 -7.55
CA ALA A 106 0.59 -3.70 -7.96
C ALA A 106 0.97 -4.21 -9.35
N ASN A 107 1.10 -5.54 -9.51
CA ASN A 107 1.41 -6.13 -10.82
C ASN A 107 0.16 -6.53 -11.62
N ILE A 108 -1.03 -6.43 -11.01
CA ILE A 108 -2.35 -6.72 -11.60
C ILE A 108 -2.47 -8.16 -12.14
N GLN A 109 -1.76 -9.09 -11.54
CA GLN A 109 -1.82 -10.51 -11.89
C GLN A 109 -2.47 -11.32 -10.77
N ASN A 110 -2.92 -12.54 -11.09
CA ASN A 110 -3.43 -13.47 -10.08
C ASN A 110 -2.28 -14.17 -9.34
N ASN A 111 -1.53 -13.38 -8.56
CA ASN A 111 -0.42 -13.86 -7.73
C ASN A 111 -0.23 -12.95 -6.52
N THR A 112 0.70 -13.28 -5.64
CA THR A 112 1.10 -12.40 -4.53
C THR A 112 1.61 -11.06 -5.08
N GLY A 113 1.07 -9.96 -4.56
CA GLY A 113 1.35 -8.61 -5.04
C GLY A 113 0.46 -8.14 -6.20
N GLY A 114 -0.51 -8.96 -6.64
CA GLY A 114 -1.46 -8.58 -7.69
C GLY A 114 -2.20 -7.28 -7.38
N GLY A 115 -2.66 -7.11 -6.15
CA GLY A 115 -3.31 -5.88 -5.67
C GLY A 115 -2.34 -4.85 -5.06
N GLY A 116 -1.05 -5.09 -5.16
CA GLY A 116 0.00 -4.31 -4.49
C GLY A 116 0.36 -4.87 -3.11
N TYR A 117 1.44 -4.35 -2.57
CA TYR A 117 1.90 -4.64 -1.22
C TYR A 117 1.50 -3.51 -0.28
N VAL A 118 1.24 -3.82 0.97
CA VAL A 118 0.70 -2.82 1.91
C VAL A 118 1.81 -2.22 2.75
N SER A 119 2.03 -0.93 2.57
CA SER A 119 2.84 -0.10 3.47
C SER A 119 2.02 0.29 4.70
N LYS A 120 2.43 -0.13 5.89
CA LYS A 120 1.73 0.15 7.15
C LYS A 120 2.64 -0.04 8.36
N VAL A 121 2.22 0.43 9.52
CA VAL A 121 2.87 0.08 10.79
C VAL A 121 2.66 -1.39 11.13
N ASP A 122 3.66 -2.02 11.73
CA ASP A 122 3.62 -3.41 12.21
C ASP A 122 2.88 -3.50 13.55
N ASP A 123 1.60 -3.14 13.51
CA ASP A 123 0.69 -3.20 14.64
C ASP A 123 -0.66 -3.72 14.12
N GLN A 124 -1.06 -4.90 14.62
CA GLN A 124 -2.30 -5.56 14.19
C GLN A 124 -3.57 -4.80 14.57
N THR A 125 -3.45 -3.78 15.40
CA THR A 125 -4.58 -2.93 15.81
C THR A 125 -4.72 -1.67 14.97
N VAL A 126 -3.76 -1.39 14.08
CA VAL A 126 -3.78 -0.24 13.17
C VAL A 126 -4.27 -0.67 11.79
N TYR A 127 -5.38 -0.09 11.36
CA TYR A 127 -6.05 -0.41 10.10
C TYR A 127 -5.90 0.74 9.08
N ILE A 128 -4.64 1.12 8.83
CA ILE A 128 -4.28 2.23 7.95
C ILE A 128 -3.06 1.80 7.14
N GLY A 129 -3.06 2.13 5.86
CA GLY A 129 -1.91 1.84 5.01
C GLY A 129 -2.11 2.27 3.57
N TYR A 130 -1.07 2.07 2.80
CA TYR A 130 -1.04 2.35 1.36
C TYR A 130 -0.68 1.11 0.58
N THR A 131 -1.35 0.91 -0.56
CA THR A 131 -0.82 0.14 -1.69
C THR A 131 -0.41 1.11 -2.80
N ILE A 132 0.35 0.65 -3.78
CA ILE A 132 0.77 1.46 -4.92
C ILE A 132 0.13 0.85 -6.19
N SER A 133 -0.51 1.69 -7.00
CA SER A 133 -1.18 1.23 -8.22
C SER A 133 -0.19 0.78 -9.28
N ASN A 134 -0.65 -0.06 -10.20
CA ASN A 134 0.17 -0.48 -11.34
C ASN A 134 0.63 0.72 -12.17
N GLY A 135 1.90 0.76 -12.48
CA GLY A 135 2.52 1.82 -13.28
C GLY A 135 2.85 3.11 -12.52
N THR A 136 2.54 3.18 -11.21
CA THR A 136 3.02 4.25 -10.33
C THR A 136 4.40 3.90 -9.79
N ILE A 137 5.28 4.87 -9.73
CA ILE A 137 6.60 4.78 -9.11
C ILE A 137 6.61 5.74 -7.93
N ILE A 138 7.09 5.29 -6.79
CA ILE A 138 7.41 6.11 -5.62
C ILE A 138 8.90 5.88 -5.33
N GLU A 139 9.67 6.93 -5.36
CA GLU A 139 11.13 6.84 -5.29
C GLU A 139 11.65 6.75 -3.88
N ASN A 140 11.01 7.43 -2.93
CA ASN A 140 11.62 7.66 -1.63
C ASN A 140 10.75 7.12 -0.49
N ALA A 141 11.42 6.72 0.60
CA ALA A 141 10.75 6.32 1.82
C ALA A 141 11.51 6.80 3.06
N THR A 142 10.76 7.23 4.08
CA THR A 142 11.32 7.60 5.39
C THR A 142 10.57 6.86 6.48
N GLY A 143 11.30 6.14 7.31
CA GLY A 143 10.82 5.40 8.48
C GLY A 143 10.66 6.26 9.73
N GLY A 144 10.28 5.63 10.83
CA GLY A 144 10.05 6.26 12.12
C GLY A 144 11.28 6.28 13.03
N THR A 145 11.06 5.95 14.31
CA THR A 145 12.16 5.90 15.30
C THR A 145 12.42 4.50 15.85
N ASN A 146 11.85 3.48 15.22
CA ASN A 146 12.03 2.07 15.58
C ASN A 146 12.65 1.32 14.40
N ASP A 147 12.92 0.03 14.56
CA ASP A 147 13.52 -0.83 13.55
C ASP A 147 12.53 -1.05 12.38
N ASP A 148 12.76 -0.39 11.27
CA ASP A 148 11.85 -0.33 10.12
C ASP A 148 12.27 -1.29 9.00
N THR A 149 11.35 -1.56 8.09
CA THR A 149 11.62 -2.42 6.93
C THR A 149 11.18 -1.74 5.65
N PHE A 150 12.06 -1.70 4.67
CA PHE A 150 11.80 -1.13 3.35
C PHE A 150 11.93 -2.21 2.28
N HIS A 151 10.97 -2.26 1.38
CA HIS A 151 11.06 -3.04 0.14
C HIS A 151 11.19 -2.08 -1.03
N GLN A 152 12.27 -2.19 -1.76
CA GLN A 152 12.53 -1.30 -2.90
C GLN A 152 12.27 -1.96 -4.25
N ILE A 153 12.28 -1.14 -5.30
CA ILE A 153 12.25 -1.53 -6.70
C ILE A 153 13.68 -1.38 -7.25
N GLU A 154 14.30 -2.46 -7.75
CA GLU A 154 15.69 -2.43 -8.24
C GLU A 154 15.93 -1.48 -9.41
N SER A 155 14.92 -1.23 -10.25
CA SER A 155 15.04 -0.39 -11.43
C SER A 155 14.91 1.11 -11.17
N VAL A 156 14.75 1.50 -9.91
CA VAL A 156 14.52 2.89 -9.49
C VAL A 156 15.62 3.32 -8.52
N GLU A 157 16.17 4.51 -8.70
CA GLU A 157 17.05 5.11 -7.72
C GLU A 157 16.21 5.59 -6.53
N ASN A 158 16.45 4.99 -5.36
CA ASN A 158 15.68 5.25 -4.15
C ASN A 158 16.53 5.97 -3.09
N ILE A 159 15.90 6.87 -2.34
CA ILE A 159 16.42 7.38 -1.08
C ILE A 159 15.59 6.78 0.05
N LEU A 160 16.21 5.92 0.84
CA LEU A 160 15.59 5.25 1.98
C LEU A 160 16.25 5.75 3.27
N ASP A 161 15.47 6.40 4.13
CA ASP A 161 15.94 6.92 5.42
C ASP A 161 15.17 6.23 6.56
N GLY A 162 15.86 5.39 7.32
CA GLY A 162 15.27 4.68 8.45
C GLY A 162 15.14 5.54 9.70
N ASN A 163 15.83 6.71 9.75
CA ASN A 163 16.00 7.53 10.96
C ASN A 163 16.72 6.78 12.08
N ASN A 164 16.04 6.58 13.22
CA ASN A 164 16.60 5.85 14.37
C ASN A 164 16.11 4.41 14.32
N GLY A 165 16.97 3.50 14.75
CA GLY A 165 16.65 2.07 14.78
C GLY A 165 17.75 1.22 14.15
N ILE A 166 17.42 -0.06 13.97
CA ILE A 166 18.18 -0.98 13.12
C ILE A 166 17.26 -1.33 11.95
N ASP A 167 17.48 -0.66 10.84
CA ASP A 167 16.57 -0.71 9.72
C ASP A 167 17.03 -1.73 8.67
N ASN A 168 16.06 -2.33 7.99
CA ASN A 168 16.30 -3.34 6.98
C ASN A 168 15.81 -2.87 5.61
N VAL A 169 16.64 -3.06 4.60
CA VAL A 169 16.22 -2.91 3.21
C VAL A 169 16.18 -4.29 2.54
N ILE A 170 15.03 -4.62 1.96
CA ILE A 170 14.83 -5.86 1.23
C ILE A 170 14.79 -5.51 -0.26
N TYR A 171 15.75 -6.07 -0.97
CA TYR A 171 15.82 -5.99 -2.43
C TYR A 171 14.93 -7.09 -2.99
N SER A 172 14.06 -6.77 -3.93
CA SER A 172 13.32 -7.79 -4.65
C SER A 172 14.25 -8.45 -5.67
N ASP A 173 14.94 -9.50 -5.23
CA ASP A 173 15.73 -10.32 -6.13
C ASP A 173 14.82 -11.07 -7.09
N ASP A 174 14.56 -10.53 -8.25
CA ASP A 174 14.21 -11.33 -9.41
C ASP A 174 15.50 -11.69 -10.16
N PHE A 175 16.37 -12.50 -9.50
CA PHE A 175 17.46 -13.18 -10.20
C PHE A 175 16.87 -14.32 -11.04
N SER A 176 15.99 -14.00 -11.96
CA SER A 176 15.61 -14.92 -13.03
C SER A 176 16.76 -14.97 -14.03
N ASN A 177 17.71 -15.90 -13.79
CA ASN A 177 18.63 -16.39 -14.80
C ASN A 177 17.89 -17.21 -15.86
#